data_6840200c2a944f1fa803e5b111e2e520
#
_entry.id   6840200c2a944f1fa803e5b111e2e520
#
_cell.length_a   1.000
_cell.length_b   1.000
_cell.length_c   1.000
_cell.angle_alpha   90.00
_cell.angle_beta   90.00
_cell.angle_gamma   90.00
#
_symmetry.space_group_name_H-M   'P 1'
#
loop_
_entity.id
_entity.type
_entity.pdbx_description
1 polymer ?
#
loop_
_entity_poly.entity_id
_entity_poly.type
_entity_poly.pdbx_seq_one_letter_code
_entity_poly.pdbx_strand_id
1 'polypeptide(L)'
;MEQERFKEILEIGETIRVEFKRCGNGIESDTYETVCSFLNRFGGDIFLGVTDSGRVVGVPENSVSSMIKNFISCVSNSDLITPTVYLEPRPLLYEGKTVIHIHVNPSAEVHSYKKEIFDRVDDADVHVTSTSQIAMMYIRKQSIFTERKVFPYIKVEDLRLDLLPTIRQMAANSANGRHIWQKTDDMELLRSAGLFGTNHETGKHGLNLAAVLLLGRDDVIKDVAPAYETDALLRRINIDRYDDREIVCTNLVESYDLLMEFAQKHLPDPFYLENEQRISLRGVICREMVSNILIHREFSSSYPAKFVIENNRIYTENANRASWSGEITLENFEPNPKNPIIASVSYTHLRAHETEAD
;
A
#
# COMPACT_ATOMS: atom_id res chain seq x y z
N MET A 1 2.42 -18.50 6.42
CA MET A 1 1.05 -18.96 6.79
C MET A 1 1.18 -20.15 7.71
N GLU A 2 0.48 -20.16 8.85
CA GLU A 2 0.48 -21.28 9.80
C GLU A 2 -0.29 -22.48 9.25
N GLN A 3 0.12 -23.70 9.64
CA GLN A 3 -0.49 -24.94 9.15
C GLN A 3 -1.96 -25.07 9.57
N GLU A 4 -2.34 -24.60 10.76
CA GLU A 4 -3.72 -24.62 11.23
C GLU A 4 -4.63 -23.74 10.36
N ARG A 5 -4.18 -22.54 10.03
CA ARG A 5 -4.94 -21.64 9.17
C ARG A 5 -5.08 -22.19 7.75
N PHE A 6 -4.04 -22.82 7.21
CA PHE A 6 -4.14 -23.48 5.91
C PHE A 6 -5.14 -24.62 5.93
N LYS A 7 -5.19 -25.38 7.02
CA LYS A 7 -6.19 -26.44 7.21
C LYS A 7 -7.62 -25.88 7.21
N GLU A 8 -7.87 -24.79 7.94
CA GLU A 8 -9.18 -24.11 7.92
C GLU A 8 -9.57 -23.67 6.51
N ILE A 9 -8.65 -23.12 5.74
CA ILE A 9 -8.89 -22.72 4.36
C ILE A 9 -9.24 -23.92 3.48
N LEU A 10 -8.58 -25.07 3.66
CA LEU A 10 -8.92 -26.29 2.93
C LEU A 10 -10.32 -26.82 3.26
N GLU A 11 -10.77 -26.65 4.51
CA GLU A 11 -12.11 -27.07 4.95
C GLU A 11 -13.20 -26.12 4.43
N ILE A 12 -12.93 -24.82 4.31
CA ILE A 12 -13.86 -23.81 3.77
C ILE A 12 -14.00 -23.97 2.25
N GLY A 13 -12.90 -24.28 1.53
CA GLY A 13 -12.85 -24.38 0.09
C GLY A 13 -12.64 -23.06 -0.62
N GLU A 14 -12.84 -23.04 -1.94
CA GLU A 14 -12.73 -21.85 -2.78
C GLU A 14 -13.78 -20.80 -2.45
N THR A 15 -13.40 -19.55 -2.54
CA THR A 15 -14.24 -18.40 -2.23
C THR A 15 -13.88 -17.22 -3.12
N ILE A 16 -14.55 -16.09 -2.94
CA ILE A 16 -14.18 -14.84 -3.61
C ILE A 16 -12.73 -14.39 -3.36
N ARG A 17 -12.07 -14.94 -2.31
CA ARG A 17 -10.69 -14.61 -1.90
C ARG A 17 -9.75 -15.82 -1.81
N VAL A 18 -10.20 -16.99 -2.15
CA VAL A 18 -9.39 -18.21 -2.08
C VAL A 18 -9.54 -18.98 -3.38
N GLU A 19 -8.43 -19.40 -3.94
CA GLU A 19 -8.38 -20.21 -5.16
C GLU A 19 -7.42 -21.36 -4.99
N PHE A 20 -7.83 -22.55 -5.43
CA PHE A 20 -7.01 -23.76 -5.48
C PHE A 20 -6.64 -24.07 -6.92
N LYS A 21 -5.37 -24.40 -7.16
CA LYS A 21 -4.91 -24.80 -8.49
C LYS A 21 -4.12 -26.09 -8.40
N ARG A 22 -4.62 -27.11 -9.07
CA ARG A 22 -3.89 -28.37 -9.24
C ARG A 22 -2.80 -28.17 -10.26
N CYS A 23 -1.57 -27.87 -9.82
CA CYS A 23 -0.43 -27.72 -10.69
C CYS A 23 0.34 -29.04 -10.81
N GLY A 24 0.84 -29.32 -12.03
CA GLY A 24 1.87 -30.33 -12.27
C GLY A 24 3.26 -29.74 -12.14
N ASN A 25 4.04 -29.78 -13.24
CA ASN A 25 5.40 -29.21 -13.29
C ASN A 25 5.41 -27.72 -13.75
N GLY A 26 4.25 -27.09 -13.92
CA GLY A 26 4.12 -25.71 -14.41
C GLY A 26 2.84 -25.04 -13.94
N ILE A 27 2.78 -23.74 -14.14
CA ILE A 27 1.61 -22.90 -13.80
C ILE A 27 0.80 -22.71 -15.08
N GLU A 28 -0.49 -22.99 -15.01
CA GLU A 28 -1.42 -22.84 -16.15
C GLU A 28 -1.85 -21.37 -16.31
N SER A 29 -2.35 -21.03 -17.50
CA SER A 29 -2.70 -19.63 -17.83
C SER A 29 -3.86 -19.08 -17.02
N ASP A 30 -4.80 -19.92 -16.59
CA ASP A 30 -5.93 -19.57 -15.75
C ASP A 30 -5.51 -19.05 -14.36
N THR A 31 -4.38 -19.48 -13.84
CA THR A 31 -3.79 -18.92 -12.61
C THR A 31 -3.53 -17.41 -12.74
N TYR A 32 -3.10 -16.94 -13.91
CA TYR A 32 -2.85 -15.52 -14.14
C TYR A 32 -4.15 -14.72 -14.39
N GLU A 33 -5.20 -15.38 -14.86
CA GLU A 33 -6.56 -14.82 -14.91
C GLU A 33 -7.07 -14.58 -13.48
N THR A 34 -6.86 -15.54 -12.58
CA THR A 34 -7.16 -15.39 -11.16
C THR A 34 -6.33 -14.28 -10.51
N VAL A 35 -5.03 -14.18 -10.80
CA VAL A 35 -4.21 -13.05 -10.32
C VAL A 35 -4.82 -11.71 -10.78
N CYS A 36 -5.20 -11.61 -12.06
CA CYS A 36 -5.80 -10.40 -12.61
C CYS A 36 -7.14 -10.08 -11.93
N SER A 37 -8.02 -11.06 -11.73
CA SER A 37 -9.32 -10.87 -11.09
C SER A 37 -9.19 -10.49 -9.62
N PHE A 38 -8.24 -11.07 -8.87
CA PHE A 38 -7.94 -10.71 -7.50
C PHE A 38 -7.40 -9.29 -7.38
N LEU A 39 -6.45 -8.90 -8.23
CA LEU A 39 -5.98 -7.52 -8.33
C LEU A 39 -7.14 -6.55 -8.56
N ASN A 40 -8.09 -6.95 -9.41
CA ASN A 40 -9.23 -6.12 -9.79
C ASN A 40 -10.36 -6.09 -8.74
N ARG A 41 -10.39 -7.03 -7.79
CA ARG A 41 -11.49 -7.13 -6.81
C ARG A 41 -11.00 -6.89 -5.37
N PHE A 42 -10.97 -7.90 -4.56
CA PHE A 42 -10.70 -7.82 -3.11
C PHE A 42 -9.34 -8.39 -2.72
N GLY A 43 -8.52 -8.78 -3.69
CA GLY A 43 -7.36 -9.60 -3.44
C GLY A 43 -7.74 -11.02 -3.03
N GLY A 44 -6.75 -11.82 -2.68
CA GLY A 44 -6.97 -13.19 -2.23
C GLY A 44 -5.71 -14.03 -2.19
N ASP A 45 -5.90 -15.30 -1.85
CA ASP A 45 -4.85 -16.29 -1.70
C ASP A 45 -5.01 -17.39 -2.75
N ILE A 46 -3.94 -17.68 -3.49
CA ILE A 46 -3.89 -18.75 -4.49
C ILE A 46 -2.96 -19.85 -3.96
N PHE A 47 -3.43 -21.10 -3.98
CA PHE A 47 -2.66 -22.25 -3.51
C PHE A 47 -2.41 -23.22 -4.66
N LEU A 48 -1.16 -23.28 -5.13
CA LEU A 48 -0.72 -24.21 -6.17
C LEU A 48 -0.35 -25.55 -5.56
N GLY A 49 -0.91 -26.63 -6.10
CA GLY A 49 -0.75 -27.99 -5.60
C GLY A 49 -1.94 -28.46 -4.76
N VAL A 50 -3.09 -27.78 -4.85
CA VAL A 50 -4.36 -28.14 -4.22
C VAL A 50 -5.41 -28.36 -5.31
N THR A 51 -6.28 -29.34 -5.15
CA THR A 51 -7.41 -29.56 -6.05
C THR A 51 -8.60 -28.69 -5.62
N ASP A 52 -9.56 -28.43 -6.51
CA ASP A 52 -10.80 -27.68 -6.24
C ASP A 52 -11.60 -28.24 -5.04
N SER A 53 -11.44 -29.54 -4.76
CA SER A 53 -12.05 -30.19 -3.58
C SER A 53 -11.26 -30.00 -2.27
N GLY A 54 -10.23 -29.16 -2.24
CA GLY A 54 -9.40 -28.92 -1.05
C GLY A 54 -8.38 -30.03 -0.75
N ARG A 55 -8.20 -31.02 -1.65
CA ARG A 55 -7.21 -32.09 -1.42
C ARG A 55 -5.83 -31.62 -1.82
N VAL A 56 -4.87 -31.65 -0.89
CA VAL A 56 -3.47 -31.32 -1.18
C VAL A 56 -2.81 -32.46 -1.97
N VAL A 57 -2.38 -32.14 -3.18
CA VAL A 57 -1.58 -33.03 -4.07
C VAL A 57 -0.11 -32.73 -3.94
N GLY A 58 0.21 -31.44 -3.72
CA GLY A 58 1.56 -30.89 -3.69
C GLY A 58 2.13 -30.58 -5.09
N VAL A 59 3.18 -29.80 -5.10
CA VAL A 59 4.00 -29.50 -6.28
C VAL A 59 5.31 -30.33 -6.17
N PRO A 60 5.80 -30.91 -7.27
CA PRO A 60 7.08 -31.64 -7.24
C PRO A 60 8.22 -30.73 -6.76
N GLU A 61 9.00 -31.18 -5.78
CA GLU A 61 10.06 -30.37 -5.13
C GLU A 61 11.07 -29.78 -6.13
N ASN A 62 11.44 -30.56 -7.15
CA ASN A 62 12.34 -30.11 -8.20
C ASN A 62 11.77 -29.00 -9.10
N SER A 63 10.46 -28.79 -9.08
CA SER A 63 9.75 -27.79 -9.90
C SER A 63 9.45 -26.52 -9.14
N VAL A 64 9.47 -26.53 -7.80
CA VAL A 64 9.08 -25.36 -6.97
C VAL A 64 9.87 -24.10 -7.34
N SER A 65 11.19 -24.18 -7.36
CA SER A 65 12.05 -23.01 -7.65
C SER A 65 11.84 -22.46 -9.06
N SER A 66 11.65 -23.32 -10.06
CA SER A 66 11.40 -22.89 -11.43
C SER A 66 10.01 -22.31 -11.60
N MET A 67 9.00 -22.86 -10.93
CA MET A 67 7.63 -22.33 -10.95
C MET A 67 7.57 -20.93 -10.34
N ILE A 68 8.20 -20.70 -9.19
CA ILE A 68 8.28 -19.39 -8.54
C ILE A 68 8.95 -18.36 -9.46
N LYS A 69 10.09 -18.70 -10.06
CA LYS A 69 10.80 -17.80 -10.98
C LYS A 69 9.96 -17.48 -12.22
N ASN A 70 9.30 -18.46 -12.80
CA ASN A 70 8.44 -18.26 -13.96
C ASN A 70 7.23 -17.39 -13.62
N PHE A 71 6.60 -17.61 -12.45
CA PHE A 71 5.50 -16.79 -11.98
C PHE A 71 5.92 -15.33 -11.85
N ILE A 72 7.00 -15.03 -11.13
CA ILE A 72 7.53 -13.67 -10.95
C ILE A 72 7.83 -13.02 -12.31
N SER A 73 8.46 -13.76 -13.23
CA SER A 73 8.75 -13.28 -14.59
C SER A 73 7.48 -12.93 -15.37
N CYS A 74 6.42 -13.73 -15.24
CA CYS A 74 5.15 -13.48 -15.92
C CYS A 74 4.43 -12.25 -15.37
N VAL A 75 4.31 -12.11 -14.05
CA VAL A 75 3.58 -10.98 -13.44
C VAL A 75 4.33 -9.65 -13.56
N SER A 76 5.65 -9.70 -13.75
CA SER A 76 6.50 -8.54 -14.00
C SER A 76 6.63 -8.17 -15.49
N ASN A 77 6.02 -8.94 -16.39
CA ASN A 77 6.04 -8.69 -17.83
C ASN A 77 4.82 -7.89 -18.26
N SER A 78 5.04 -6.66 -18.75
CA SER A 78 3.98 -5.74 -19.19
C SER A 78 3.17 -6.24 -20.39
N ASP A 79 3.70 -7.19 -21.19
CA ASP A 79 2.95 -7.81 -22.28
C ASP A 79 1.94 -8.86 -21.79
N LEU A 80 2.12 -9.34 -20.56
CA LEU A 80 1.24 -10.33 -19.94
C LEU A 80 0.30 -9.70 -18.93
N ILE A 81 0.81 -8.99 -17.92
CA ILE A 81 0.00 -8.29 -16.92
C ILE A 81 0.26 -6.78 -17.00
N THR A 82 -0.79 -6.02 -17.24
CA THR A 82 -0.71 -4.56 -17.39
C THR A 82 -1.77 -3.88 -16.52
N PRO A 83 -1.37 -2.96 -15.60
CA PRO A 83 -0.01 -2.68 -15.15
C PRO A 83 0.68 -3.89 -14.52
N THR A 84 2.02 -3.92 -14.52
CA THR A 84 2.80 -4.98 -13.89
C THR A 84 2.68 -4.94 -12.37
N VAL A 85 2.85 -6.08 -11.72
CA VAL A 85 2.79 -6.20 -10.25
C VAL A 85 4.00 -6.97 -9.73
N TYR A 86 4.33 -6.71 -8.49
CA TYR A 86 5.31 -7.49 -7.74
C TYR A 86 4.58 -8.38 -6.74
N LEU A 87 4.68 -9.69 -6.92
CA LEU A 87 4.10 -10.69 -6.04
C LEU A 87 5.18 -11.70 -5.65
N GLU A 88 5.15 -12.14 -4.41
CA GLU A 88 6.17 -13.02 -3.83
C GLU A 88 5.55 -14.38 -3.46
N PRO A 89 5.60 -15.39 -4.35
CA PRO A 89 5.15 -16.74 -4.01
C PRO A 89 6.02 -17.37 -2.93
N ARG A 90 5.40 -18.04 -1.95
CA ARG A 90 6.09 -18.68 -0.83
C ARG A 90 5.77 -20.17 -0.78
N PRO A 91 6.79 -21.05 -0.68
CA PRO A 91 6.53 -22.46 -0.46
C PRO A 91 6.02 -22.71 0.97
N LEU A 92 4.98 -23.54 1.08
CA LEU A 92 4.36 -23.99 2.32
C LEU A 92 4.46 -25.51 2.37
N LEU A 93 5.00 -26.07 3.45
CA LEU A 93 5.05 -27.51 3.66
C LEU A 93 3.82 -27.94 4.49
N TYR A 94 3.00 -28.83 3.93
CA TYR A 94 1.82 -29.38 4.60
C TYR A 94 1.75 -30.89 4.41
N GLU A 95 1.73 -31.66 5.48
CA GLU A 95 1.69 -33.13 5.50
C GLU A 95 2.75 -33.79 4.56
N GLY A 96 3.96 -33.25 4.56
CA GLY A 96 5.07 -33.74 3.74
C GLY A 96 4.97 -33.39 2.24
N LYS A 97 4.03 -32.54 1.85
CA LYS A 97 3.86 -32.05 0.47
C LYS A 97 4.11 -30.55 0.42
N THR A 98 4.75 -30.09 -0.64
CA THR A 98 4.98 -28.65 -0.87
C THR A 98 3.85 -28.06 -1.68
N VAL A 99 3.23 -26.98 -1.14
CA VAL A 99 2.24 -26.14 -1.78
C VAL A 99 2.90 -24.77 -2.02
N ILE A 100 2.62 -24.10 -3.13
CA ILE A 100 3.07 -22.71 -3.33
C ILE A 100 1.90 -21.78 -3.02
N HIS A 101 2.05 -20.93 -2.02
CA HIS A 101 1.10 -19.90 -1.65
C HIS A 101 1.45 -18.58 -2.32
N ILE A 102 0.47 -17.94 -2.95
CA ILE A 102 0.57 -16.65 -3.58
C ILE A 102 -0.51 -15.75 -2.99
N HIS A 103 -0.10 -14.72 -2.26
CA HIS A 103 -1.02 -13.71 -1.78
C HIS A 103 -1.08 -12.56 -2.79
N VAL A 104 -2.30 -12.17 -3.18
CA VAL A 104 -2.57 -11.10 -4.12
C VAL A 104 -3.35 -10.00 -3.43
N ASN A 105 -2.72 -8.85 -3.21
CA ASN A 105 -3.39 -7.68 -2.68
C ASN A 105 -4.29 -7.01 -3.73
N PRO A 106 -5.43 -6.41 -3.34
CA PRO A 106 -6.23 -5.63 -4.27
C PRO A 106 -5.44 -4.42 -4.77
N SER A 107 -5.36 -4.24 -6.08
CA SER A 107 -4.67 -3.11 -6.67
C SER A 107 -5.53 -1.85 -6.69
N ALA A 108 -4.89 -0.69 -6.67
CA ALA A 108 -5.53 0.60 -6.93
C ALA A 108 -5.89 0.81 -8.42
N GLU A 109 -5.35 -0.02 -9.32
CA GLU A 109 -5.57 0.06 -10.76
C GLU A 109 -6.41 -1.10 -11.27
N VAL A 110 -6.95 -0.94 -12.48
CA VAL A 110 -7.57 -2.03 -13.21
C VAL A 110 -6.50 -2.72 -14.04
N HIS A 111 -6.31 -4.01 -13.80
CA HIS A 111 -5.33 -4.83 -14.48
C HIS A 111 -5.95 -5.65 -15.61
N SER A 112 -5.13 -5.96 -16.60
CA SER A 112 -5.46 -6.90 -17.67
C SER A 112 -4.39 -7.99 -17.76
N TYR A 113 -4.82 -9.20 -18.11
CA TYR A 113 -3.94 -10.31 -18.48
C TYR A 113 -4.10 -10.57 -19.99
N LYS A 114 -2.99 -10.52 -20.74
CA LYS A 114 -2.98 -10.62 -22.20
C LYS A 114 -3.97 -9.67 -22.89
N LYS A 115 -4.11 -8.44 -22.34
CA LYS A 115 -5.04 -7.40 -22.78
C LYS A 115 -6.53 -7.69 -22.50
N GLU A 116 -6.85 -8.74 -21.79
CA GLU A 116 -8.19 -9.09 -21.34
C GLU A 116 -8.35 -8.75 -19.85
N ILE A 117 -9.50 -8.17 -19.48
CA ILE A 117 -9.79 -7.75 -18.11
C ILE A 117 -10.65 -8.83 -17.46
N PHE A 118 -10.23 -9.28 -16.27
CA PHE A 118 -10.98 -10.24 -15.47
C PHE A 118 -11.43 -9.60 -14.16
N ASP A 119 -12.64 -9.92 -13.71
CA ASP A 119 -13.17 -9.56 -12.40
C ASP A 119 -13.59 -10.83 -11.64
N ARG A 120 -13.54 -10.79 -10.31
CA ARG A 120 -13.93 -11.92 -9.48
C ARG A 120 -15.38 -11.81 -9.08
N VAL A 121 -16.18 -12.81 -9.41
CA VAL A 121 -17.58 -12.92 -9.03
C VAL A 121 -17.78 -14.27 -8.34
N ASP A 122 -18.02 -14.23 -7.04
CA ASP A 122 -18.01 -15.40 -6.18
C ASP A 122 -16.64 -16.14 -6.27
N ASP A 123 -16.63 -17.38 -6.71
CA ASP A 123 -15.42 -18.20 -6.93
C ASP A 123 -14.96 -18.24 -8.40
N ALA A 124 -15.58 -17.46 -9.29
CA ALA A 124 -15.29 -17.47 -10.72
C ALA A 124 -14.54 -16.23 -11.21
N ASP A 125 -13.58 -16.46 -12.10
CA ASP A 125 -12.89 -15.41 -12.87
C ASP A 125 -13.68 -15.09 -14.13
N VAL A 126 -14.30 -13.93 -14.17
CA VAL A 126 -15.19 -13.51 -15.25
C VAL A 126 -14.48 -12.55 -16.19
N HIS A 127 -14.38 -12.90 -17.46
CA HIS A 127 -13.88 -12.02 -18.52
C HIS A 127 -14.84 -10.86 -18.75
N VAL A 128 -14.37 -9.63 -18.56
CA VAL A 128 -15.16 -8.39 -18.67
C VAL A 128 -14.90 -7.74 -20.00
N THR A 129 -15.88 -7.79 -20.89
CA THR A 129 -15.81 -7.19 -22.25
C THR A 129 -16.64 -5.92 -22.39
N SER A 130 -17.63 -5.73 -21.51
CA SER A 130 -18.52 -4.57 -21.56
C SER A 130 -17.81 -3.30 -21.12
N THR A 131 -17.77 -2.28 -21.98
CA THR A 131 -17.19 -0.97 -21.71
C THR A 131 -17.81 -0.31 -20.46
N SER A 132 -19.11 -0.49 -20.24
CA SER A 132 -19.79 0.05 -19.07
C SER A 132 -19.35 -0.66 -17.76
N GLN A 133 -19.15 -1.98 -17.81
CA GLN A 133 -18.63 -2.73 -16.65
C GLN A 133 -17.19 -2.34 -16.36
N ILE A 134 -16.36 -2.20 -17.38
CA ILE A 134 -14.97 -1.73 -17.23
C ILE A 134 -14.95 -0.33 -16.61
N ALA A 135 -15.79 0.60 -17.07
CA ALA A 135 -15.89 1.93 -16.47
C ALA A 135 -16.30 1.86 -14.99
N MET A 136 -17.26 0.99 -14.63
CA MET A 136 -17.65 0.76 -13.24
C MET A 136 -16.52 0.17 -12.39
N MET A 137 -15.64 -0.65 -12.95
CA MET A 137 -14.45 -1.15 -12.24
C MET A 137 -13.50 0.00 -11.90
N TYR A 138 -13.24 0.93 -12.82
CA TYR A 138 -12.43 2.12 -12.54
C TYR A 138 -13.06 3.02 -11.47
N ILE A 139 -14.37 3.26 -11.54
CA ILE A 139 -15.10 4.04 -10.52
C ILE A 139 -15.01 3.37 -9.15
N ARG A 140 -15.21 2.05 -9.10
CA ARG A 140 -15.04 1.26 -7.87
C ARG A 140 -13.64 1.39 -7.28
N LYS A 141 -12.59 1.32 -8.11
CA LYS A 141 -11.21 1.52 -7.65
C LYS A 141 -11.01 2.92 -7.06
N GLN A 142 -11.54 3.96 -7.67
CA GLN A 142 -11.48 5.32 -7.13
C GLN A 142 -12.23 5.46 -5.79
N SER A 143 -13.33 4.74 -5.59
CA SER A 143 -14.05 4.75 -4.33
C SER A 143 -13.36 3.97 -3.20
N ILE A 144 -12.56 2.94 -3.54
CA ILE A 144 -11.76 2.17 -2.59
C ILE A 144 -10.47 2.92 -2.25
N PHE A 145 -9.81 3.47 -3.25
CA PHE A 145 -8.56 4.22 -3.14
C PHE A 145 -8.83 5.70 -3.36
N THR A 146 -9.31 6.38 -2.32
CA THR A 146 -9.72 7.78 -2.36
C THR A 146 -8.62 8.73 -2.83
N GLU A 147 -7.35 8.37 -2.63
CA GLU A 147 -6.18 9.12 -3.13
C GLU A 147 -6.16 9.27 -4.66
N ARG A 148 -6.86 8.41 -5.40
CA ARG A 148 -6.96 8.46 -6.87
C ARG A 148 -8.06 9.37 -7.41
N LYS A 149 -8.88 9.96 -6.54
CA LYS A 149 -9.93 10.90 -6.95
C LYS A 149 -9.30 12.10 -7.68
N VAL A 150 -9.75 12.36 -8.90
CA VAL A 150 -9.16 13.38 -9.79
C VAL A 150 -9.91 14.70 -9.65
N PHE A 151 -9.17 15.80 -9.61
CA PHE A 151 -9.63 17.18 -9.52
C PHE A 151 -9.16 17.96 -10.76
N PRO A 152 -9.94 17.96 -11.87
CA PRO A 152 -9.52 18.54 -13.14
C PRO A 152 -9.32 20.07 -13.12
N TYR A 153 -9.81 20.74 -12.08
CA TYR A 153 -9.68 22.20 -11.91
C TYR A 153 -8.40 22.60 -11.17
N ILE A 154 -7.73 21.67 -10.49
CA ILE A 154 -6.47 21.92 -9.80
C ILE A 154 -5.33 21.88 -10.82
N LYS A 155 -4.49 22.89 -10.78
CA LYS A 155 -3.34 23.07 -11.67
C LYS A 155 -2.03 22.76 -10.97
N VAL A 156 -0.97 22.58 -11.73
CA VAL A 156 0.38 22.33 -11.20
C VAL A 156 0.89 23.52 -10.37
N GLU A 157 0.48 24.75 -10.72
CA GLU A 157 0.81 25.97 -9.99
C GLU A 157 0.16 26.05 -8.59
N ASP A 158 -0.82 25.19 -8.32
CA ASP A 158 -1.45 25.07 -7.01
C ASP A 158 -0.67 24.16 -6.06
N LEU A 159 0.38 23.52 -6.57
CA LEU A 159 1.29 22.66 -5.82
C LEU A 159 2.52 23.40 -5.32
N ARG A 160 3.10 22.92 -4.24
CA ARG A 160 4.38 23.31 -3.66
C ARG A 160 5.53 22.63 -4.42
N LEU A 161 5.81 23.14 -5.63
CA LEU A 161 6.88 22.59 -6.48
C LEU A 161 8.28 22.79 -5.87
N ASP A 162 8.40 23.70 -4.93
CA ASP A 162 9.60 23.90 -4.11
C ASP A 162 9.97 22.70 -3.23
N LEU A 163 9.04 21.75 -2.99
CA LEU A 163 9.29 20.50 -2.30
C LEU A 163 9.84 19.38 -3.21
N LEU A 164 9.74 19.53 -4.54
CA LEU A 164 10.20 18.49 -5.49
C LEU A 164 11.70 18.19 -5.38
N PRO A 165 12.61 19.17 -5.19
CA PRO A 165 14.03 18.87 -4.97
C PRO A 165 14.25 17.94 -3.77
N THR A 166 13.51 18.16 -2.67
CA THR A 166 13.55 17.29 -1.48
C THR A 166 13.08 15.88 -1.81
N ILE A 167 11.95 15.72 -2.48
CA ILE A 167 11.44 14.41 -2.93
C ILE A 167 12.44 13.69 -3.84
N ARG A 168 13.09 14.41 -4.78
CA ARG A 168 14.13 13.86 -5.66
C ARG A 168 15.33 13.35 -4.88
N GLN A 169 15.79 14.14 -3.90
CA GLN A 169 16.94 13.77 -3.07
C GLN A 169 16.62 12.52 -2.24
N MET A 170 15.42 12.44 -1.67
CA MET A 170 14.98 11.31 -0.88
C MET A 170 14.84 10.03 -1.70
N ALA A 171 14.25 10.11 -2.89
CA ALA A 171 14.17 9.00 -3.81
C ALA A 171 15.57 8.52 -4.25
N ALA A 172 16.52 9.43 -4.43
CA ALA A 172 17.90 9.11 -4.75
C ALA A 172 18.59 8.36 -3.60
N ASN A 173 18.44 8.84 -2.37
CA ASN A 173 19.01 8.19 -1.19
C ASN A 173 18.50 6.75 -1.03
N SER A 174 17.20 6.52 -1.21
CA SER A 174 16.60 5.17 -1.16
C SER A 174 17.10 4.22 -2.24
N ALA A 175 17.53 4.73 -3.39
CA ALA A 175 17.98 3.96 -4.54
C ALA A 175 19.50 4.01 -4.76
N ASN A 176 20.29 4.21 -3.69
CA ASN A 176 21.75 4.33 -3.76
C ASN A 176 22.23 5.34 -4.83
N GLY A 177 21.57 6.50 -4.89
CA GLY A 177 21.92 7.59 -5.80
C GLY A 177 21.49 7.41 -7.26
N ARG A 178 20.64 6.41 -7.57
CA ARG A 178 20.28 6.07 -8.97
C ARG A 178 18.78 6.14 -9.29
N HIS A 179 18.01 6.95 -8.56
CA HIS A 179 16.59 7.06 -8.85
C HIS A 179 16.33 7.87 -10.13
N ILE A 180 15.37 7.42 -10.95
CA ILE A 180 15.03 8.03 -12.25
C ILE A 180 14.60 9.50 -12.11
N TRP A 181 13.94 9.86 -10.99
CA TRP A 181 13.45 11.21 -10.74
C TRP A 181 14.53 12.29 -10.65
N GLN A 182 15.79 11.92 -10.43
CA GLN A 182 16.90 12.88 -10.47
C GLN A 182 17.14 13.49 -11.86
N LYS A 183 16.72 12.79 -12.92
CA LYS A 183 16.99 13.17 -14.32
C LYS A 183 15.75 13.61 -15.07
N THR A 184 14.55 13.44 -14.50
CA THR A 184 13.27 13.80 -15.12
C THR A 184 12.93 15.26 -14.83
N ASP A 185 12.16 15.91 -15.69
CA ASP A 185 11.55 17.20 -15.38
C ASP A 185 10.41 17.03 -14.33
N ASP A 186 9.90 18.15 -13.82
CA ASP A 186 8.88 18.14 -12.77
C ASP A 186 7.57 17.46 -13.24
N MET A 187 7.17 17.70 -14.48
CA MET A 187 5.95 17.10 -15.04
C MET A 187 6.08 15.60 -15.25
N GLU A 188 7.24 15.14 -15.68
CA GLU A 188 7.53 13.72 -15.83
C GLU A 188 7.62 13.02 -14.46
N LEU A 189 8.20 13.69 -13.45
CA LEU A 189 8.18 13.19 -12.07
C LEU A 189 6.75 13.02 -11.58
N LEU A 190 5.92 14.07 -11.66
CA LEU A 190 4.53 14.03 -11.21
C LEU A 190 3.72 12.90 -11.89
N ARG A 191 3.96 12.67 -13.19
CA ARG A 191 3.33 11.58 -13.95
C ARG A 191 3.83 10.21 -13.52
N SER A 192 5.13 10.03 -13.42
CA SER A 192 5.75 8.75 -13.04
C SER A 192 5.46 8.38 -11.58
N ALA A 193 5.24 9.36 -10.71
CA ALA A 193 4.77 9.15 -9.34
C ALA A 193 3.26 8.84 -9.25
N GLY A 194 2.53 8.77 -10.37
CA GLY A 194 1.10 8.48 -10.39
C GLY A 194 0.21 9.61 -9.87
N LEU A 195 0.70 10.86 -9.86
CA LEU A 195 -0.02 12.02 -9.30
C LEU A 195 -1.01 12.65 -10.30
N PHE A 196 -1.00 12.19 -11.56
CA PHE A 196 -2.03 12.47 -12.54
C PHE A 196 -2.93 11.25 -12.75
N GLY A 197 -4.21 11.51 -12.99
CA GLY A 197 -5.19 10.47 -13.27
C GLY A 197 -6.26 10.93 -14.26
N THR A 198 -7.17 10.02 -14.55
CA THR A 198 -8.37 10.27 -15.34
C THR A 198 -9.59 10.06 -14.48
N ASN A 199 -10.49 11.03 -14.47
CA ASN A 199 -11.83 10.81 -13.93
C ASN A 199 -12.63 10.01 -14.96
N HIS A 200 -12.89 8.74 -14.69
CA HIS A 200 -13.54 7.82 -15.62
C HIS A 200 -15.04 8.08 -15.80
N GLU A 201 -15.68 8.86 -14.93
CA GLU A 201 -17.07 9.31 -15.10
C GLU A 201 -17.18 10.43 -16.13
N THR A 202 -16.24 11.37 -16.11
CA THR A 202 -16.28 12.58 -16.94
C THR A 202 -15.29 12.58 -18.10
N GLY A 203 -14.36 11.61 -18.12
CA GLY A 203 -13.25 11.54 -19.08
C GLY A 203 -12.18 12.63 -18.90
N LYS A 204 -12.27 13.47 -17.86
CA LYS A 204 -11.33 14.56 -17.65
C LYS A 204 -10.06 14.07 -16.97
N HIS A 205 -8.91 14.58 -17.42
CA HIS A 205 -7.61 14.36 -16.83
C HIS A 205 -7.27 15.48 -15.84
N GLY A 206 -6.48 15.18 -14.81
CA GLY A 206 -6.01 16.16 -13.85
C GLY A 206 -5.19 15.56 -12.72
N LEU A 207 -4.81 16.41 -11.79
CA LEU A 207 -4.16 16.00 -10.54
C LEU A 207 -5.15 15.22 -9.66
N ASN A 208 -4.65 14.20 -8.98
CA ASN A 208 -5.45 13.41 -8.06
C ASN A 208 -5.28 13.86 -6.60
N LEU A 209 -6.04 13.26 -5.69
CA LEU A 209 -5.98 13.59 -4.27
C LEU A 209 -4.58 13.33 -3.68
N ALA A 210 -3.87 12.30 -4.13
CA ALA A 210 -2.50 12.05 -3.70
C ALA A 210 -1.57 13.23 -4.01
N ALA A 211 -1.69 13.84 -5.21
CA ALA A 211 -0.91 15.02 -5.59
C ALA A 211 -1.21 16.20 -4.67
N VAL A 212 -2.49 16.45 -4.38
CA VAL A 212 -2.92 17.53 -3.50
C VAL A 212 -2.44 17.31 -2.08
N LEU A 213 -2.57 16.11 -1.54
CA LEU A 213 -2.13 15.82 -0.18
C LEU A 213 -0.61 15.81 -0.02
N LEU A 214 0.14 15.35 -1.04
CA LEU A 214 1.61 15.34 -0.98
C LEU A 214 2.23 16.73 -1.18
N LEU A 215 1.67 17.52 -2.11
CA LEU A 215 2.33 18.73 -2.62
C LEU A 215 1.40 19.96 -2.65
N GLY A 216 0.14 19.86 -2.25
CA GLY A 216 -0.80 20.99 -2.29
C GLY A 216 -0.41 22.10 -1.34
N ARG A 217 -0.80 23.34 -1.68
CA ARG A 217 -0.82 24.45 -0.72
C ARG A 217 -1.97 24.23 0.27
N ASP A 218 -1.87 24.79 1.45
CA ASP A 218 -2.86 24.60 2.54
C ASP A 218 -4.28 25.01 2.15
N ASP A 219 -4.42 26.08 1.35
CA ASP A 219 -5.72 26.53 0.84
C ASP A 219 -6.33 25.51 -0.13
N VAL A 220 -5.54 24.89 -0.98
CA VAL A 220 -5.95 23.85 -1.93
C VAL A 220 -6.31 22.56 -1.20
N ILE A 221 -5.50 22.14 -0.22
CA ILE A 221 -5.79 20.97 0.61
C ILE A 221 -7.13 21.16 1.34
N LYS A 222 -7.34 22.33 1.93
CA LYS A 222 -8.55 22.65 2.67
C LYS A 222 -9.80 22.69 1.79
N ASP A 223 -9.68 23.12 0.53
CA ASP A 223 -10.77 23.06 -0.45
C ASP A 223 -11.16 21.61 -0.81
N VAL A 224 -10.17 20.76 -1.04
CA VAL A 224 -10.35 19.40 -1.52
C VAL A 224 -10.65 18.40 -0.41
N ALA A 225 -10.04 18.57 0.74
CA ALA A 225 -10.14 17.69 1.90
C ALA A 225 -10.35 18.50 3.20
N PRO A 226 -11.51 19.14 3.38
CA PRO A 226 -11.75 20.10 4.47
C PRO A 226 -11.66 19.48 5.87
N ALA A 227 -11.81 18.18 5.99
CA ALA A 227 -11.69 17.44 7.26
C ALA A 227 -10.29 16.83 7.48
N TYR A 228 -9.34 17.12 6.57
CA TYR A 228 -7.98 16.60 6.70
C TYR A 228 -7.23 17.38 7.79
N GLU A 229 -7.00 16.72 8.91
CA GLU A 229 -6.15 17.21 10.00
C GLU A 229 -5.57 16.02 10.79
N THR A 230 -4.44 16.24 11.42
CA THR A 230 -3.83 15.31 12.39
C THR A 230 -3.62 16.05 13.71
N ASP A 231 -4.24 15.57 14.77
CA ASP A 231 -4.06 16.06 16.12
C ASP A 231 -2.85 15.40 16.79
N ALA A 232 -1.80 16.16 17.07
CA ALA A 232 -0.71 15.74 17.94
C ALA A 232 -1.01 16.19 19.37
N LEU A 233 -1.12 15.25 20.29
CA LEU A 233 -1.61 15.47 21.65
C LEU A 233 -0.62 14.98 22.70
N LEU A 234 -0.28 15.83 23.66
CA LEU A 234 0.40 15.42 24.89
C LEU A 234 -0.62 15.29 26.02
N ARG A 235 -0.70 14.14 26.67
CA ARG A 235 -1.60 13.84 27.80
C ARG A 235 -0.83 13.19 28.95
N ARG A 236 -0.15 13.98 29.76
CA ARG A 236 0.62 13.50 30.92
C ARG A 236 0.01 13.89 32.23
N ILE A 237 -0.37 15.15 32.39
CA ILE A 237 -1.01 15.71 33.58
C ILE A 237 -2.51 15.77 33.35
N ASN A 238 -2.92 16.33 32.22
CA ASN A 238 -4.31 16.46 31.86
C ASN A 238 -4.73 15.32 30.91
N ILE A 239 -5.24 14.23 31.49
CA ILE A 239 -5.61 13.01 30.77
C ILE A 239 -6.90 13.21 29.95
N ASP A 240 -7.85 14.01 30.46
CA ASP A 240 -9.15 14.20 29.82
C ASP A 240 -9.09 15.13 28.60
N ARG A 241 -8.12 16.04 28.59
CA ARG A 241 -7.90 16.96 27.48
C ARG A 241 -6.52 16.77 26.88
N TYR A 242 -5.60 17.69 27.16
CA TYR A 242 -4.20 17.68 26.73
C TYR A 242 -3.40 18.70 27.54
N ASP A 243 -2.10 18.46 27.69
CA ASP A 243 -1.15 19.43 28.23
C ASP A 243 -0.57 20.30 27.11
N ASP A 244 -0.40 19.70 25.92
CA ASP A 244 0.01 20.40 24.69
C ASP A 244 -0.73 19.78 23.49
N ARG A 245 -0.99 20.61 22.46
CA ARG A 245 -1.69 20.21 21.26
C ARG A 245 -1.14 20.95 20.04
N GLU A 246 -0.92 20.23 18.97
CA GLU A 246 -0.62 20.78 17.67
C GLU A 246 -1.56 20.17 16.61
N ILE A 247 -2.23 21.04 15.83
CA ILE A 247 -3.10 20.62 14.74
C ILE A 247 -2.32 20.76 13.43
N VAL A 248 -2.04 19.63 12.79
CA VAL A 248 -1.29 19.57 11.54
C VAL A 248 -2.27 19.36 10.38
N CYS A 249 -2.37 20.34 9.48
CA CYS A 249 -3.28 20.35 8.33
C CYS A 249 -2.61 20.90 7.06
N THR A 250 -1.33 20.65 6.88
CA THR A 250 -0.54 20.99 5.70
C THR A 250 -0.27 19.75 4.83
N ASN A 251 0.49 19.89 3.74
CA ASN A 251 0.85 18.75 2.89
C ASN A 251 1.59 17.65 3.69
N LEU A 252 1.54 16.41 3.18
CA LEU A 252 2.07 15.25 3.90
C LEU A 252 3.57 15.31 4.13
N VAL A 253 4.34 15.98 3.27
CA VAL A 253 5.79 16.15 3.42
C VAL A 253 6.08 17.02 4.65
N GLU A 254 5.47 18.20 4.74
CA GLU A 254 5.64 19.10 5.89
C GLU A 254 4.94 18.56 7.13
N SER A 255 3.81 17.86 6.98
CA SER A 255 3.13 17.20 8.12
C SER A 255 4.01 16.17 8.81
N TYR A 256 4.82 15.44 8.06
CA TYR A 256 5.78 14.49 8.62
C TYR A 256 6.78 15.23 9.53
N ASP A 257 7.38 16.31 9.05
CA ASP A 257 8.38 17.06 9.81
C ASP A 257 7.79 17.66 11.09
N LEU A 258 6.60 18.28 11.02
CA LEU A 258 5.90 18.85 12.18
C LEU A 258 5.57 17.80 13.23
N LEU A 259 5.08 16.62 12.83
CA LEU A 259 4.79 15.54 13.77
C LEU A 259 6.06 14.96 14.41
N MET A 260 7.16 14.89 13.66
CA MET A 260 8.46 14.48 14.19
C MET A 260 9.02 15.53 15.16
N GLU A 261 8.88 16.83 14.89
CA GLU A 261 9.25 17.92 15.81
C GLU A 261 8.44 17.84 17.10
N PHE A 262 7.13 17.60 17.01
CA PHE A 262 6.28 17.39 18.19
C PHE A 262 6.74 16.19 19.03
N ALA A 263 7.10 15.08 18.38
CA ALA A 263 7.66 13.91 19.07
C ALA A 263 9.00 14.22 19.73
N GLN A 264 9.89 14.95 19.05
CA GLN A 264 11.19 15.36 19.61
C GLN A 264 11.05 16.27 20.83
N LYS A 265 10.10 17.20 20.80
CA LYS A 265 9.79 18.12 21.88
C LYS A 265 9.36 17.39 23.17
N HIS A 266 8.59 16.31 23.01
CA HIS A 266 7.91 15.69 24.16
C HIS A 266 8.45 14.33 24.59
N LEU A 267 9.26 13.66 23.77
CA LEU A 267 9.80 12.35 24.09
C LEU A 267 11.29 12.39 24.38
N PRO A 268 11.74 11.73 25.43
CA PRO A 268 13.17 11.55 25.68
C PRO A 268 13.79 10.63 24.62
N ASP A 269 15.08 10.79 24.40
CA ASP A 269 15.87 9.92 23.53
C ASP A 269 17.02 9.29 24.35
N PRO A 270 16.73 8.26 25.17
CA PRO A 270 17.73 7.64 26.02
C PRO A 270 18.83 7.02 25.15
N PHE A 271 20.05 7.01 25.70
CA PHE A 271 21.18 6.40 25.02
C PHE A 271 20.94 4.89 24.85
N TYR A 272 20.97 4.44 23.61
CA TYR A 272 20.82 3.03 23.23
C TYR A 272 21.87 2.64 22.20
N LEU A 273 22.50 1.48 22.39
CA LEU A 273 23.47 0.91 21.46
C LEU A 273 22.92 -0.37 20.86
N GLU A 274 23.00 -0.48 19.53
CA GLU A 274 22.76 -1.70 18.79
C GLU A 274 23.96 -1.96 17.88
N ASN A 275 24.54 -3.16 17.96
CA ASN A 275 25.75 -3.53 17.20
C ASN A 275 26.90 -2.50 17.33
N GLU A 276 27.12 -1.95 18.53
CA GLU A 276 28.14 -0.92 18.84
C GLU A 276 27.86 0.47 18.23
N GLN A 277 26.72 0.66 17.55
CA GLN A 277 26.29 1.95 17.02
C GLN A 277 25.18 2.56 17.88
N ARG A 278 25.23 3.89 18.05
CA ARG A 278 24.17 4.61 18.74
C ARG A 278 22.94 4.72 17.84
N ILE A 279 21.80 4.22 18.31
CA ILE A 279 20.53 4.34 17.63
C ILE A 279 19.57 5.20 18.45
N SER A 280 18.88 6.14 17.80
CA SER A 280 17.78 6.88 18.39
C SER A 280 16.49 6.03 18.34
N LEU A 281 16.18 5.32 19.43
CA LEU A 281 14.93 4.55 19.53
C LEU A 281 13.69 5.44 19.31
N ARG A 282 13.71 6.65 19.87
CA ARG A 282 12.67 7.64 19.60
C ARG A 282 12.53 7.90 18.10
N GLY A 283 13.65 8.15 17.42
CA GLY A 283 13.69 8.43 15.99
C GLY A 283 13.11 7.26 15.17
N VAL A 284 13.52 6.03 15.44
CA VAL A 284 13.03 4.83 14.72
C VAL A 284 11.52 4.63 14.95
N ILE A 285 11.08 4.60 16.21
CA ILE A 285 9.68 4.35 16.55
C ILE A 285 8.76 5.46 16.02
N CYS A 286 9.13 6.73 16.21
CA CYS A 286 8.28 7.84 15.78
C CYS A 286 8.22 7.97 14.27
N ARG A 287 9.30 7.70 13.54
CA ARG A 287 9.27 7.64 12.06
C ARG A 287 8.24 6.64 11.56
N GLU A 288 8.27 5.42 12.09
CA GLU A 288 7.32 4.38 11.70
C GLU A 288 5.88 4.77 12.04
N MET A 289 5.63 5.27 13.25
CA MET A 289 4.30 5.69 13.70
C MET A 289 3.76 6.85 12.89
N VAL A 290 4.56 7.90 12.65
CA VAL A 290 4.16 9.08 11.87
C VAL A 290 3.90 8.69 10.41
N SER A 291 4.73 7.84 9.83
CA SER A 291 4.52 7.34 8.48
C SER A 291 3.21 6.58 8.35
N ASN A 292 2.97 5.67 9.29
CA ASN A 292 1.77 4.85 9.28
C ASN A 292 0.49 5.70 9.44
N ILE A 293 0.52 6.74 10.29
CA ILE A 293 -0.64 7.62 10.44
C ILE A 293 -0.93 8.45 9.19
N LEU A 294 0.09 8.86 8.43
CA LEU A 294 -0.06 9.62 7.21
C LEU A 294 -0.44 8.77 6.01
N ILE A 295 0.10 7.55 5.89
CA ILE A 295 -0.10 6.67 4.74
C ILE A 295 -1.39 5.85 4.85
N HIS A 296 -1.70 5.30 6.03
CA HIS A 296 -2.80 4.36 6.23
C HIS A 296 -4.09 5.04 6.71
N ARG A 297 -4.48 6.14 6.07
CA ARG A 297 -5.63 6.95 6.43
C ARG A 297 -6.70 6.94 5.35
N GLU A 298 -7.98 6.97 5.75
CA GLU A 298 -9.09 7.28 4.86
C GLU A 298 -9.33 8.79 4.84
N PHE A 299 -8.88 9.44 3.77
CA PHE A 299 -8.93 10.91 3.64
C PHE A 299 -10.33 11.47 3.40
N SER A 300 -11.31 10.64 3.07
CA SER A 300 -12.72 11.04 3.00
C SER A 300 -13.43 11.04 4.36
N SER A 301 -12.76 10.54 5.40
CA SER A 301 -13.30 10.52 6.76
C SER A 301 -13.27 11.91 7.38
N SER A 302 -14.35 12.25 8.09
CA SER A 302 -14.45 13.49 8.89
C SER A 302 -13.73 13.39 10.25
N TYR A 303 -13.26 12.19 10.63
CA TYR A 303 -12.53 12.01 11.89
C TYR A 303 -11.05 12.37 11.71
N PRO A 304 -10.50 13.26 12.58
CA PRO A 304 -9.08 13.58 12.57
C PRO A 304 -8.25 12.35 12.93
N ALA A 305 -7.07 12.24 12.34
CA ALA A 305 -6.08 11.32 12.82
C ALA A 305 -5.46 11.87 14.12
N LYS A 306 -4.97 10.98 15.01
CA LYS A 306 -4.36 11.42 16.27
C LYS A 306 -3.02 10.73 16.49
N PHE A 307 -2.04 11.54 16.89
CA PHE A 307 -0.75 11.11 17.41
C PHE A 307 -0.70 11.50 18.89
N VAL A 308 -0.75 10.53 19.80
CA VAL A 308 -0.95 10.79 21.22
C VAL A 308 0.23 10.27 22.05
N ILE A 309 0.79 11.16 22.87
CA ILE A 309 1.86 10.87 23.82
C ILE A 309 1.30 10.93 25.25
N GLU A 310 1.34 9.81 25.95
CA GLU A 310 0.95 9.70 27.37
C GLU A 310 2.18 9.41 28.25
N ASN A 311 1.98 9.21 29.55
CA ASN A 311 3.08 8.94 30.46
C ASN A 311 3.78 7.60 30.22
N ASN A 312 3.03 6.59 29.80
CA ASN A 312 3.49 5.20 29.71
C ASN A 312 3.33 4.58 28.31
N ARG A 313 2.79 5.33 27.34
CA ARG A 313 2.60 4.86 25.99
C ARG A 313 2.54 5.99 24.97
N ILE A 314 2.79 5.62 23.72
CA ILE A 314 2.50 6.41 22.53
C ILE A 314 1.55 5.59 21.67
N TYR A 315 0.55 6.23 21.09
CA TYR A 315 -0.35 5.55 20.16
C TYR A 315 -0.84 6.47 19.05
N THR A 316 -1.34 5.88 17.98
CA THR A 316 -1.96 6.58 16.87
C THR A 316 -3.39 6.09 16.65
N GLU A 317 -4.26 6.98 16.21
CA GLU A 317 -5.63 6.65 15.79
C GLU A 317 -5.85 7.15 14.35
N ASN A 318 -6.31 6.26 13.49
CA ASN A 318 -6.66 6.55 12.11
C ASN A 318 -8.05 6.04 11.79
N ALA A 319 -8.86 6.84 11.09
CA ALA A 319 -10.06 6.35 10.44
C ALA A 319 -9.65 5.52 9.22
N ASN A 320 -9.96 4.23 9.23
CA ASN A 320 -9.73 3.34 8.10
C ASN A 320 -10.75 2.18 8.13
N ARG A 321 -10.94 1.51 6.99
CA ARG A 321 -11.64 0.23 6.94
C ARG A 321 -10.62 -0.88 7.16
N ALA A 322 -10.85 -1.72 8.13
CA ALA A 322 -10.02 -2.91 8.32
C ALA A 322 -10.10 -3.79 7.06
N SER A 323 -8.94 -4.09 6.48
CA SER A 323 -8.81 -5.06 5.39
C SER A 323 -8.73 -6.51 5.90
N TRP A 324 -8.59 -6.66 7.21
CA TRP A 324 -8.41 -7.91 7.92
C TRP A 324 -9.37 -8.02 9.11
N SER A 325 -9.87 -9.23 9.36
CA SER A 325 -10.65 -9.57 10.55
C SER A 325 -9.89 -10.63 11.37
N GLY A 326 -9.52 -10.31 12.61
CA GLY A 326 -8.78 -11.18 13.51
C GLY A 326 -7.50 -10.52 14.04
N GLU A 327 -6.73 -11.27 14.79
CA GLU A 327 -5.47 -10.80 15.37
C GLU A 327 -4.39 -10.73 14.28
N ILE A 328 -3.67 -9.62 14.23
CA ILE A 328 -2.52 -9.44 13.33
C ILE A 328 -1.26 -9.85 14.11
N THR A 329 -0.57 -10.86 13.61
CA THR A 329 0.70 -11.34 14.14
C THR A 329 1.83 -11.05 13.16
N LEU A 330 3.08 -11.14 13.60
CA LEU A 330 4.25 -10.98 12.71
C LEU A 330 4.27 -12.00 11.56
N GLU A 331 3.60 -13.15 11.75
CA GLU A 331 3.58 -14.24 10.77
C GLU A 331 2.50 -14.05 9.70
N ASN A 332 1.39 -13.37 10.05
CA ASN A 332 0.26 -13.14 9.14
C ASN A 332 0.18 -11.68 8.64
N PHE A 333 1.13 -10.83 9.07
CA PHE A 333 1.17 -9.46 8.61
C PHE A 333 1.72 -9.38 7.18
N GLU A 334 0.90 -8.85 6.29
CA GLU A 334 1.30 -8.49 4.93
C GLU A 334 1.08 -6.99 4.73
N PRO A 335 2.13 -6.23 4.33
CA PRO A 335 2.03 -4.80 4.13
C PRO A 335 1.05 -4.50 2.98
N ASN A 336 -0.06 -3.88 3.29
CA ASN A 336 -1.02 -3.43 2.27
C ASN A 336 -1.39 -1.97 2.55
N PRO A 337 -0.70 -1.00 1.91
CA PRO A 337 -0.96 0.40 2.14
C PRO A 337 -2.36 0.78 1.64
N LYS A 338 -3.13 1.48 2.47
CA LYS A 338 -4.43 2.03 2.10
C LYS A 338 -4.31 3.01 0.93
N ASN A 339 -3.21 3.76 0.87
CA ASN A 339 -2.93 4.76 -0.13
C ASN A 339 -1.61 4.43 -0.85
N PRO A 340 -1.62 3.51 -1.83
CA PRO A 340 -0.40 3.00 -2.46
C PRO A 340 0.39 4.06 -3.24
N ILE A 341 -0.25 5.09 -3.81
CA ILE A 341 0.45 6.19 -4.49
C ILE A 341 1.20 7.03 -3.46
N ILE A 342 0.52 7.45 -2.40
CA ILE A 342 1.13 8.18 -1.29
C ILE A 342 2.25 7.34 -0.67
N ALA A 343 2.01 6.05 -0.42
CA ALA A 343 3.01 5.15 0.12
C ALA A 343 4.26 5.08 -0.77
N SER A 344 4.13 4.95 -2.08
CA SER A 344 5.27 4.84 -2.99
C SER A 344 6.19 6.08 -2.94
N VAL A 345 5.62 7.27 -2.80
CA VAL A 345 6.36 8.52 -2.63
C VAL A 345 6.92 8.66 -1.22
N SER A 346 6.12 8.31 -0.20
CA SER A 346 6.52 8.43 1.21
C SER A 346 7.55 7.38 1.63
N TYR A 347 7.49 6.15 1.12
CA TYR A 347 8.53 5.15 1.38
C TYR A 347 9.89 5.55 0.81
N THR A 348 9.92 6.30 -0.30
CA THR A 348 11.16 6.90 -0.78
C THR A 348 11.66 7.98 0.19
N HIS A 349 10.76 8.72 0.82
CA HIS A 349 11.08 9.73 1.82
C HIS A 349 11.62 9.12 3.13
N LEU A 350 11.01 8.06 3.62
CA LEU A 350 11.30 7.49 4.95
C LEU A 350 12.62 6.71 5.01
N ARG A 351 12.93 5.93 3.95
CA ARG A 351 14.22 5.22 3.85
C ARG A 351 15.41 6.16 3.71
N ALA A 352 15.20 7.38 3.19
CA ALA A 352 16.28 8.35 3.06
C ALA A 352 16.81 8.83 4.42
N HIS A 353 15.96 8.89 5.44
CA HIS A 353 16.38 9.24 6.80
C HIS A 353 17.13 8.11 7.53
N GLU A 354 17.00 6.86 7.07
CA GLU A 354 17.80 5.75 7.62
C GLU A 354 19.27 5.83 7.17
N THR A 355 19.52 6.33 5.95
CA THR A 355 20.89 6.44 5.40
C THR A 355 21.65 7.68 5.86
N GLU A 356 20.96 8.73 6.33
CA GLU A 356 21.63 9.91 6.92
C GLU A 356 22.04 9.70 8.39
N ALA A 357 21.46 8.70 9.05
CA ALA A 357 21.83 8.34 10.44
C ALA A 357 23.01 7.36 10.52
N ASP A 358 23.38 6.75 9.40
CA ASP A 358 24.53 5.81 9.27
C ASP A 358 25.78 6.56 8.73
#